data_dad777aa787a31cf944555d92588611c
#
_entry.id   dad777aa787a31cf944555d92588611c
#
_cell.length_a   1.000
_cell.length_b   1.000
_cell.length_c   1.000
_cell.angle_alpha   90.00
_cell.angle_beta   90.00
_cell.angle_gamma   90.00
#
_symmetry.space_group_name_H-M   'P 1'
#
loop_
_entity.id
_entity.type
_entity.pdbx_description
1 polymer ?
#
loop_
_entity_poly.entity_id
_entity_poly.type
_entity_poly.pdbx_seq_one_letter_code
_entity_poly.pdbx_strand_id
1 'polypeptide(L)'
;MTQVPEHFYTQSAVLPYRILEGRVEILLVSSRRKKRWVLPKGVVEPGLSAVDSAVKEAWEEAGLEGLAASHTVGTYRYEKWGGVCTVQVFPLQVERLSESWPESTRDRRWFAPEEAARRVREPELRRLLTRFAESLLAPGPA
;
A
#
# COMPACT_ATOMS: atom_id res chain seq x y z
N MET A 1 7.27 26.69 16.52
CA MET A 1 6.60 25.68 15.70
C MET A 1 7.62 24.78 15.03
N THR A 2 7.53 23.50 15.24
CA THR A 2 8.43 22.56 14.59
C THR A 2 7.96 22.33 13.15
N GLN A 3 8.82 22.62 12.22
CA GLN A 3 8.51 22.44 10.80
C GLN A 3 8.73 20.97 10.43
N VAL A 4 7.77 20.40 9.72
CA VAL A 4 7.89 19.01 9.23
C VAL A 4 8.98 18.98 8.15
N PRO A 5 9.97 18.06 8.24
CA PRO A 5 10.99 17.95 7.20
C PRO A 5 10.37 17.72 5.82
N GLU A 6 10.94 18.38 4.81
CA GLU A 6 10.41 18.33 3.45
C GLU A 6 10.27 16.88 2.91
N HIS A 7 11.23 16.02 3.22
CA HIS A 7 11.19 14.64 2.72
C HIS A 7 10.01 13.83 3.25
N PHE A 8 9.35 14.27 4.34
CA PHE A 8 8.16 13.60 4.86
C PHE A 8 7.00 13.60 3.87
N TYR A 9 6.99 14.55 2.93
CA TYR A 9 5.96 14.61 1.89
C TYR A 9 6.21 13.64 0.74
N THR A 10 7.36 12.96 0.72
CA THR A 10 7.66 11.90 -0.24
C THR A 10 7.50 10.58 0.46
N GLN A 11 6.47 9.83 0.06
CA GLN A 11 6.12 8.58 0.71
C GLN A 11 6.07 7.44 -0.29
N SER A 12 6.12 6.23 0.22
CA SER A 12 5.95 5.03 -0.58
C SER A 12 5.05 4.04 0.14
N ALA A 13 4.34 3.25 -0.65
CA ALA A 13 3.40 2.25 -0.16
C ALA A 13 3.57 0.97 -0.95
N VAL A 14 3.15 -0.14 -0.36
CA VAL A 14 2.94 -1.36 -1.13
C VAL A 14 1.46 -1.53 -1.43
N LEU A 15 1.16 -2.13 -2.57
CA LEU A 15 -0.17 -2.64 -2.90
C LEU A 15 -0.08 -4.16 -2.72
N PRO A 16 -0.51 -4.66 -1.54
CA PRO A 16 -0.36 -6.08 -1.24
C PRO A 16 -1.47 -6.88 -1.91
N TYR A 17 -1.10 -7.89 -2.68
CA TYR A 17 -2.09 -8.69 -3.38
C TYR A 17 -1.74 -10.17 -3.34
N ARG A 18 -2.75 -10.98 -3.60
CA ARG A 18 -2.59 -12.40 -3.89
C ARG A 18 -3.59 -12.79 -4.97
N ILE A 19 -3.30 -13.89 -5.65
CA ILE A 19 -4.23 -14.48 -6.60
C ILE A 19 -4.62 -15.83 -6.02
N LEU A 20 -5.90 -15.98 -5.71
CA LEU A 20 -6.45 -17.18 -5.09
C LEU A 20 -7.57 -17.71 -5.98
N GLU A 21 -7.38 -18.91 -6.53
CA GLU A 21 -8.37 -19.53 -7.42
C GLU A 21 -8.78 -18.63 -8.58
N GLY A 22 -7.79 -17.98 -9.19
CA GLY A 22 -8.00 -17.06 -10.32
C GLY A 22 -8.55 -15.69 -9.94
N ARG A 23 -8.71 -15.40 -8.66
CA ARG A 23 -9.23 -14.12 -8.18
C ARG A 23 -8.14 -13.31 -7.50
N VAL A 24 -8.09 -12.03 -7.83
CA VAL A 24 -7.19 -11.10 -7.15
C VAL A 24 -7.82 -10.65 -5.85
N GLU A 25 -7.04 -10.68 -4.79
CA GLU A 25 -7.43 -10.07 -3.52
C GLU A 25 -6.37 -9.06 -3.12
N ILE A 26 -6.81 -7.97 -2.53
CA ILE A 26 -5.95 -6.87 -2.07
C ILE A 26 -6.07 -6.79 -0.55
N LEU A 27 -4.93 -6.70 0.13
CA LEU A 27 -4.92 -6.56 1.57
C LEU A 27 -4.85 -5.08 1.93
N LEU A 28 -5.74 -4.67 2.82
CA LEU A 28 -5.68 -3.34 3.41
C LEU A 28 -5.41 -3.50 4.91
N VAL A 29 -4.83 -2.47 5.48
CA VAL A 29 -4.57 -2.39 6.91
C VAL A 29 -5.38 -1.22 7.47
N SER A 30 -5.83 -1.33 8.73
CA SER A 30 -6.54 -0.22 9.35
C SER A 30 -5.55 0.90 9.69
N SER A 31 -6.03 2.15 9.65
CA SER A 31 -5.26 3.26 10.18
C SER A 31 -5.05 3.04 11.69
N ARG A 32 -4.07 3.73 12.29
CA ARG A 32 -3.74 3.56 13.72
C ARG A 32 -4.96 3.71 14.64
N ARG A 33 -5.87 4.61 14.29
CA ARG A 33 -7.08 4.83 15.08
C ARG A 33 -8.24 3.96 14.62
N LYS A 34 -8.00 3.01 13.70
CA LYS A 34 -9.00 2.09 13.14
C LYS A 34 -10.20 2.78 12.52
N LYS A 35 -10.02 4.02 12.03
CA LYS A 35 -11.10 4.79 11.43
C LYS A 35 -11.28 4.54 9.95
N ARG A 36 -10.27 4.01 9.27
CA ARG A 36 -10.34 3.74 7.84
C ARG A 36 -9.35 2.68 7.42
N TRP A 37 -9.54 2.18 6.20
CA TRP A 37 -8.65 1.21 5.58
C TRP A 37 -7.66 1.94 4.66
N VAL A 38 -6.40 1.54 4.73
CA VAL A 38 -5.31 2.19 3.99
C VAL A 38 -4.34 1.14 3.46
N LEU A 39 -3.47 1.57 2.53
CA LEU A 39 -2.30 0.76 2.16
C LEU A 39 -1.23 0.92 3.24
N PRO A 40 -0.42 -0.11 3.49
CA PRO A 40 0.79 0.06 4.30
C PRO A 40 1.72 1.06 3.60
N LYS A 41 2.12 2.11 4.31
CA LYS A 41 2.94 3.18 3.73
C LYS A 41 3.68 3.98 4.78
N GLY A 42 4.67 4.69 4.34
CA GLY A 42 5.38 5.62 5.19
C GLY A 42 6.31 6.52 4.40
N VAL A 43 7.00 7.36 5.13
CA VAL A 43 8.01 8.27 4.58
C VAL A 43 9.14 7.45 3.95
N VAL A 44 9.60 7.87 2.77
CA VAL A 44 10.81 7.25 2.18
C VAL A 44 11.98 7.67 3.04
N GLU A 45 12.59 6.69 3.71
CA GLU A 45 13.69 6.96 4.62
C GLU A 45 14.96 7.35 3.85
N PRO A 46 15.69 8.38 4.32
CA PRO A 46 17.00 8.69 3.76
C PRO A 46 17.91 7.46 3.80
N GLY A 47 18.54 7.15 2.67
CA GLY A 47 19.40 5.97 2.58
C GLY A 47 18.72 4.69 2.10
N LEU A 48 17.38 4.68 2.01
CA LEU A 48 16.63 3.57 1.43
C LEU A 48 16.00 3.99 0.12
N SER A 49 15.85 3.02 -0.78
CA SER A 49 15.04 3.24 -1.98
C SER A 49 13.58 3.36 -1.59
N ALA A 50 12.75 3.92 -2.48
CA ALA A 50 11.32 4.02 -2.23
C ALA A 50 10.70 2.65 -2.02
N VAL A 51 11.08 1.65 -2.85
CA VAL A 51 10.53 0.30 -2.71
C VAL A 51 10.97 -0.36 -1.40
N ASP A 52 12.22 -0.19 -1.01
CA ASP A 52 12.71 -0.78 0.25
C ASP A 52 12.03 -0.15 1.47
N SER A 53 11.81 1.16 1.44
CA SER A 53 11.03 1.84 2.48
C SER A 53 9.60 1.30 2.55
N ALA A 54 8.97 1.09 1.40
CA ALA A 54 7.59 0.57 1.34
C ALA A 54 7.52 -0.86 1.90
N VAL A 55 8.49 -1.71 1.57
CA VAL A 55 8.55 -3.09 2.08
C VAL A 55 8.73 -3.10 3.59
N LYS A 56 9.56 -2.22 4.10
CA LYS A 56 9.77 -2.08 5.54
C LYS A 56 8.47 -1.69 6.25
N GLU A 57 7.75 -0.71 5.70
CA GLU A 57 6.46 -0.28 6.26
C GLU A 57 5.42 -1.41 6.20
N ALA A 58 5.42 -2.20 5.14
CA ALA A 58 4.52 -3.34 5.01
C ALA A 58 4.74 -4.36 6.12
N TRP A 59 5.99 -4.61 6.48
CA TRP A 59 6.31 -5.48 7.61
C TRP A 59 5.88 -4.85 8.93
N GLU A 60 6.26 -3.59 9.17
CA GLU A 60 5.99 -2.93 10.44
C GLU A 60 4.49 -2.77 10.71
N GLU A 61 3.73 -2.35 9.70
CA GLU A 61 2.31 -2.04 9.85
C GLU A 61 1.39 -3.25 9.74
N ALA A 62 1.73 -4.22 8.91
CA ALA A 62 0.82 -5.31 8.59
C ALA A 62 1.42 -6.71 8.65
N GLY A 63 2.71 -6.85 8.96
CA GLY A 63 3.35 -8.16 9.05
C GLY A 63 3.42 -8.90 7.73
N LEU A 64 3.54 -8.17 6.62
CA LEU A 64 3.57 -8.75 5.27
C LEU A 64 4.99 -9.10 4.85
N GLU A 65 5.13 -10.27 4.25
CA GLU A 65 6.36 -10.69 3.58
C GLU A 65 5.99 -11.15 2.17
N GLY A 66 6.80 -10.77 1.19
CA GLY A 66 6.54 -11.17 -0.19
C GLY A 66 7.50 -10.53 -1.16
N LEU A 67 7.14 -10.59 -2.44
CA LEU A 67 7.95 -10.09 -3.53
C LEU A 67 7.41 -8.75 -4.03
N ALA A 68 8.18 -7.69 -3.83
CA ALA A 68 7.84 -6.36 -4.34
C ALA A 68 8.48 -6.16 -5.70
N ALA A 69 7.71 -5.61 -6.65
CA ALA A 69 8.28 -5.17 -7.92
C ALA A 69 8.96 -3.82 -7.71
N SER A 70 10.04 -3.58 -8.46
CA SER A 70 10.81 -2.34 -8.33
C SER A 70 10.18 -1.16 -9.09
N HIS A 71 9.17 -1.42 -9.92
CA HIS A 71 8.44 -0.38 -10.65
C HIS A 71 7.14 -0.03 -9.95
N THR A 72 6.71 1.22 -10.05
CA THR A 72 5.45 1.65 -9.45
C THR A 72 4.27 1.23 -10.32
N VAL A 73 3.12 1.02 -9.68
CA VAL A 73 1.84 0.90 -10.40
C VAL A 73 1.16 2.25 -10.54
N GLY A 74 1.69 3.27 -9.88
CA GLY A 74 1.19 4.64 -9.94
C GLY A 74 1.48 5.39 -8.66
N THR A 75 0.93 6.58 -8.58
CA THR A 75 1.07 7.45 -7.42
C THR A 75 -0.31 7.97 -7.02
N TYR A 76 -0.45 8.32 -5.76
CA TYR A 76 -1.62 9.06 -5.30
C TYR A 76 -1.19 10.10 -4.29
N ARG A 77 -2.04 11.09 -4.04
CA ARG A 77 -1.75 12.22 -3.16
C ARG A 77 -2.80 12.33 -2.07
N TYR A 78 -2.38 12.83 -0.93
CA TYR A 78 -3.30 13.16 0.15
C TYR A 78 -2.70 14.30 0.99
N GLU A 79 -3.55 15.00 1.72
CA GLU A 79 -3.13 16.11 2.55
C GLU A 79 -2.72 15.63 3.95
N LYS A 80 -1.59 16.12 4.41
CA LYS A 80 -1.10 15.87 5.76
C LYS A 80 -0.07 16.93 6.12
N TRP A 81 -0.02 17.30 7.38
CA TRP A 81 0.95 18.28 7.90
C TRP A 81 0.88 19.63 7.18
N GLY A 82 -0.28 20.05 6.74
CA GLY A 82 -0.46 21.31 6.02
C GLY A 82 0.07 21.32 4.60
N GLY A 83 0.43 20.16 4.05
CA GLY A 83 0.93 20.03 2.68
C GLY A 83 0.36 18.81 1.99
N VAL A 84 0.88 18.52 0.80
CA VAL A 84 0.44 17.40 0.00
C VAL A 84 1.53 16.32 -0.02
N CYS A 85 1.17 15.14 0.46
CA CYS A 85 2.05 13.96 0.40
C CYS A 85 1.81 13.23 -0.92
N THR A 86 2.90 12.90 -1.61
CA THR A 86 2.86 12.08 -2.82
C THR A 86 3.35 10.68 -2.47
N VAL A 87 2.55 9.67 -2.78
CA VAL A 87 2.84 8.29 -2.43
C VAL A 87 3.08 7.48 -3.69
N GLN A 88 4.28 6.92 -3.84
CA GLN A 88 4.60 5.97 -4.89
C GLN A 88 4.13 4.58 -4.43
N VAL A 89 3.40 3.87 -5.27
CA VAL A 89 2.83 2.57 -4.91
C VAL A 89 3.52 1.44 -5.68
N PHE A 90 4.04 0.47 -4.94
CA PHE A 90 4.73 -0.70 -5.50
C PHE A 90 3.91 -1.95 -5.26
N PRO A 91 3.68 -2.79 -6.29
CA PRO A 91 2.95 -4.03 -6.08
C PRO A 91 3.81 -5.01 -5.27
N LEU A 92 3.17 -5.68 -4.31
CA LEU A 92 3.82 -6.69 -3.50
C LEU A 92 2.97 -7.96 -3.51
N GLN A 93 3.51 -9.02 -4.11
CA GLN A 93 2.85 -10.31 -4.07
C GLN A 93 3.10 -10.93 -2.70
N VAL A 94 2.04 -11.08 -1.92
CA VAL A 94 2.14 -11.56 -0.55
C VAL A 94 2.41 -13.06 -0.55
N GLU A 95 3.49 -13.46 0.11
CA GLU A 95 3.85 -14.85 0.28
C GLU A 95 3.50 -15.36 1.66
N ARG A 96 3.56 -14.46 2.66
CA ARG A 96 3.33 -14.85 4.04
C ARG A 96 2.77 -13.69 4.86
N LEU A 97 1.85 -14.01 5.77
CA LEU A 97 1.34 -13.11 6.80
C LEU A 97 1.90 -13.58 8.14
N SER A 98 2.67 -12.72 8.81
CA SER A 98 3.16 -13.05 10.14
C SER A 98 2.03 -12.94 11.17
N GLU A 99 2.03 -13.83 12.15
CA GLU A 99 1.07 -13.77 13.25
C GLU A 99 1.43 -12.66 14.25
N SER A 100 2.68 -12.23 14.24
CA SER A 100 3.18 -11.20 15.15
C SER A 100 4.02 -10.20 14.36
N TRP A 101 3.75 -8.92 14.54
CA TRP A 101 4.47 -7.86 13.86
C TRP A 101 4.46 -6.59 14.71
N PRO A 102 5.36 -5.59 14.43
CA PRO A 102 5.50 -4.42 15.32
C PRO A 102 4.20 -3.69 15.62
N GLU A 103 3.39 -3.37 14.62
CA GLU A 103 2.14 -2.63 14.85
C GLU A 103 0.92 -3.55 14.82
N SER A 104 0.99 -4.65 15.56
CA SER A 104 -0.02 -5.72 15.56
C SER A 104 -1.39 -5.31 16.13
N THR A 105 -1.51 -4.10 16.65
CA THR A 105 -2.81 -3.56 17.06
C THR A 105 -3.65 -3.12 15.86
N ARG A 106 -3.06 -2.99 14.67
CA ARG A 106 -3.80 -2.68 13.46
C ARG A 106 -4.51 -3.94 12.97
N ASP A 107 -5.70 -3.75 12.40
CA ASP A 107 -6.39 -4.82 11.71
C ASP A 107 -5.88 -4.93 10.29
N ARG A 108 -5.89 -6.12 9.73
CA ARG A 108 -5.55 -6.36 8.33
C ARG A 108 -6.57 -7.31 7.75
N ARG A 109 -6.94 -7.09 6.48
CA ARG A 109 -8.01 -7.87 5.87
C ARG A 109 -7.85 -7.92 4.36
N TRP A 110 -8.19 -9.06 3.79
CA TRP A 110 -8.26 -9.25 2.34
C TRP A 110 -9.61 -8.74 1.82
N PHE A 111 -9.56 -8.04 0.69
CA PHE A 111 -10.74 -7.53 0.01
C PHE A 111 -10.70 -7.91 -1.46
N ALA A 112 -11.87 -8.14 -2.06
CA ALA A 112 -11.98 -8.13 -3.51
C ALA A 112 -11.60 -6.72 -4.02
N PRO A 113 -11.04 -6.60 -5.23
CA PRO A 113 -10.55 -5.29 -5.70
C PRO A 113 -11.61 -4.18 -5.68
N GLU A 114 -12.85 -4.50 -6.05
CA GLU A 114 -13.95 -3.53 -6.05
C GLU A 114 -14.23 -3.02 -4.64
N GLU A 115 -14.21 -3.93 -3.67
CA GLU A 115 -14.45 -3.56 -2.28
C GLU A 115 -13.28 -2.77 -1.72
N ALA A 116 -12.04 -3.17 -2.04
CA ALA A 116 -10.86 -2.42 -1.62
C ALA A 116 -10.92 -0.97 -2.13
N ALA A 117 -11.31 -0.80 -3.41
CA ALA A 117 -11.45 0.54 -4.00
C ALA A 117 -12.51 1.37 -3.28
N ARG A 118 -13.59 0.75 -2.82
CA ARG A 118 -14.62 1.47 -2.06
C ARG A 118 -14.17 1.83 -0.64
N ARG A 119 -13.26 1.05 -0.08
CA ARG A 119 -12.83 1.23 1.31
C ARG A 119 -11.78 2.31 1.50
N VAL A 120 -10.98 2.60 0.48
CA VAL A 120 -9.98 3.66 0.57
C VAL A 120 -10.61 5.01 0.26
N ARG A 121 -10.02 6.08 0.80
CA ARG A 121 -10.60 7.41 0.71
C ARG A 121 -10.17 8.20 -0.52
N GLU A 122 -8.91 8.05 -0.92
CA GLU A 122 -8.33 8.87 -1.97
C GLU A 122 -8.82 8.45 -3.36
N PRO A 123 -9.41 9.35 -4.16
CA PRO A 123 -9.91 8.99 -5.50
C PRO A 123 -8.83 8.45 -6.43
N GLU A 124 -7.63 9.00 -6.38
CA GLU A 124 -6.52 8.52 -7.19
C GLU A 124 -6.16 7.07 -6.83
N LEU A 125 -6.18 6.75 -5.54
CA LEU A 125 -5.90 5.40 -5.07
C LEU A 125 -7.00 4.43 -5.52
N ARG A 126 -8.26 4.83 -5.47
CA ARG A 126 -9.38 4.01 -5.96
C ARG A 126 -9.16 3.58 -7.40
N ARG A 127 -8.82 4.54 -8.26
CA ARG A 127 -8.56 4.27 -9.67
C ARG A 127 -7.34 3.35 -9.86
N LEU A 128 -6.32 3.58 -9.06
CA LEU A 128 -5.10 2.78 -9.12
C LEU A 128 -5.37 1.32 -8.77
N LEU A 129 -6.12 1.07 -7.71
CA LEU A 129 -6.47 -0.30 -7.29
C LEU A 129 -7.26 -1.02 -8.37
N THR A 130 -8.25 -0.35 -8.96
CA THR A 130 -9.07 -0.92 -10.02
C THR A 130 -8.23 -1.28 -11.25
N ARG A 131 -7.39 -0.36 -11.70
CA ARG A 131 -6.55 -0.60 -12.89
C ARG A 131 -5.52 -1.70 -12.65
N PHE A 132 -4.96 -1.74 -11.46
CA PHE A 132 -3.98 -2.78 -11.13
C PHE A 132 -4.61 -4.18 -11.19
N ALA A 133 -5.77 -4.35 -10.57
CA ALA A 133 -6.48 -5.63 -10.56
C ALA A 133 -6.85 -6.07 -12.00
N GLU A 134 -7.32 -5.14 -12.82
CA GLU A 134 -7.62 -5.43 -14.23
C GLU A 134 -6.38 -5.87 -14.99
N SER A 135 -5.23 -5.24 -14.74
CA SER A 135 -3.99 -5.58 -15.42
C SER A 135 -3.50 -6.99 -15.08
N LEU A 136 -3.72 -7.44 -13.85
CA LEU A 136 -3.33 -8.80 -13.42
C LEU A 136 -4.18 -9.88 -14.09
N LEU A 137 -5.45 -9.58 -14.39
CA LEU A 137 -6.37 -10.53 -14.98
C LEU A 137 -6.49 -10.37 -16.49
N ALA A 138 -5.82 -9.38 -17.08
CA ALA A 138 -5.85 -9.18 -18.52
C ALA A 138 -5.19 -10.35 -19.22
N PRO A 139 -5.76 -10.86 -20.34
CA PRO A 139 -5.10 -11.91 -21.09
C PRO A 139 -3.77 -11.40 -21.62
N GLY A 140 -2.74 -12.25 -21.54
CA GLY A 140 -1.45 -11.92 -22.09
C GLY A 140 -1.50 -11.75 -23.62
N PRO A 141 -0.45 -11.19 -24.22
CA PRO A 141 -0.39 -11.08 -25.68
C PRO A 141 -0.47 -12.45 -26.32
N ALA A 142 -1.24 -12.54 -27.37
CA ALA A 142 -1.43 -13.77 -28.12
C ALA A 142 -0.13 -14.20 -28.79
#